data_2631a45895be1bef9a6c6219d7a4b07d
#
_entry.id   2631a45895be1bef9a6c6219d7a4b07d
#
_cell.length_a   1.000
_cell.length_b   1.000
_cell.length_c   1.000
_cell.angle_alpha   90.00
_cell.angle_beta   90.00
_cell.angle_gamma   90.00
#
_symmetry.space_group_name_H-M   'P 1'
#
loop_
_entity.id
_entity.type
_entity.pdbx_description
1 polymer ?
#
loop_
_entity_poly.entity_id
_entity_poly.type
_entity_poly.pdbx_seq_one_letter_code
_entity_poly.pdbx_strand_id
1 'polypeptide(L)'
;MAIHAEPPTFTPASALSPYPTDYKIWKILAWTGPVFLFAVFVLWGFLAGNMPPFPASATPIEVKQHFQEFRPRLLIALSICLTMTAFYMSFSVATARVMERIEGPGGILSKLEMLGGTITCAPVMVTMSIWLTAAHEVNNLSPEIMHMLYWFGWFTFDLAYFVTSFQIAAVSIVFMRDKREKKLVPNAVSWWGWVTFASFFVVSAIPFVTTGPLAFNGVISFWIAFFTWFFWIPALSYYIIKAVPRLQAEDEAAGRLNA
;
A
#
# COMPACT_ATOMS: atom_id res chain seq x y z
N MET A 1 23.06 -49.26 -25.23
CA MET A 1 22.46 -48.27 -26.12
C MET A 1 22.03 -47.10 -25.22
N ALA A 2 22.91 -46.11 -25.04
CA ALA A 2 22.66 -44.98 -24.16
C ALA A 2 21.88 -43.90 -24.95
N ILE A 3 20.68 -43.63 -24.51
CA ILE A 3 19.85 -42.55 -25.05
C ILE A 3 20.42 -41.25 -24.51
N HIS A 4 21.20 -40.53 -25.31
CA HIS A 4 21.54 -39.14 -25.03
C HIS A 4 20.27 -38.30 -25.20
N ALA A 5 19.59 -37.98 -24.08
CA ALA A 5 18.59 -36.94 -24.05
C ALA A 5 19.32 -35.59 -24.22
N GLU A 6 19.05 -34.90 -25.32
CA GLU A 6 19.50 -33.51 -25.48
C GLU A 6 18.97 -32.66 -24.34
N PRO A 7 19.79 -31.80 -23.74
CA PRO A 7 19.31 -30.88 -22.72
C PRO A 7 18.23 -29.95 -23.35
N PRO A 8 17.19 -29.63 -22.59
CA PRO A 8 16.12 -28.76 -23.09
C PRO A 8 16.75 -27.43 -23.54
N THR A 9 16.61 -27.13 -24.82
CA THR A 9 16.98 -25.81 -25.37
C THR A 9 16.10 -24.77 -24.69
N PHE A 10 16.68 -24.03 -23.79
CA PHE A 10 16.05 -22.83 -23.23
C PHE A 10 15.83 -21.85 -24.39
N THR A 11 14.63 -21.83 -24.95
CA THR A 11 14.21 -20.75 -25.84
C THR A 11 14.24 -19.46 -25.00
N PRO A 12 15.05 -18.46 -25.39
CA PRO A 12 15.05 -17.20 -24.66
C PRO A 12 13.61 -16.68 -24.63
N ALA A 13 13.17 -16.20 -23.46
CA ALA A 13 11.83 -15.74 -23.16
C ALA A 13 11.40 -14.54 -24.03
N SER A 14 11.20 -14.78 -25.30
CA SER A 14 10.53 -13.89 -26.26
C SER A 14 9.03 -14.17 -26.33
N ALA A 15 8.50 -15.06 -25.50
CA ALA A 15 7.08 -15.22 -25.31
C ALA A 15 6.55 -14.10 -24.42
N LEU A 16 6.59 -12.86 -24.90
CA LEU A 16 5.70 -11.81 -24.43
C LEU A 16 4.27 -12.35 -24.52
N SER A 17 3.43 -12.02 -23.54
CA SER A 17 2.00 -12.33 -23.56
C SER A 17 1.45 -12.21 -24.99
N PRO A 18 0.71 -13.20 -25.50
CA PRO A 18 0.12 -13.10 -26.84
C PRO A 18 -0.87 -11.95 -26.99
N TYR A 19 -1.15 -11.25 -25.90
CA TYR A 19 -2.04 -10.09 -25.90
C TYR A 19 -1.21 -8.80 -25.87
N PRO A 20 -1.55 -7.82 -26.74
CA PRO A 20 -0.87 -6.54 -26.76
C PRO A 20 -1.02 -5.85 -25.40
N THR A 21 0.05 -5.23 -24.90
CA THR A 21 0.02 -4.46 -23.67
C THR A 21 -0.80 -3.19 -23.86
N ASP A 22 -1.92 -3.05 -23.15
CA ASP A 22 -2.69 -1.81 -23.15
C ASP A 22 -2.01 -0.75 -22.26
N TYR A 23 -1.13 0.03 -22.89
CA TYR A 23 -0.42 1.12 -22.22
C TYR A 23 -1.31 2.24 -21.74
N LYS A 24 -2.52 2.43 -22.33
CA LYS A 24 -3.48 3.43 -21.87
C LYS A 24 -4.04 3.05 -20.51
N ILE A 25 -4.51 1.81 -20.38
CA ILE A 25 -4.98 1.27 -19.09
C ILE A 25 -3.84 1.29 -18.07
N TRP A 26 -2.64 0.84 -18.44
CA TRP A 26 -1.51 0.82 -17.52
C TRP A 26 -1.15 2.20 -16.97
N LYS A 27 -1.17 3.24 -17.83
CA LYS A 27 -0.98 4.64 -17.38
C LYS A 27 -2.06 5.07 -16.39
N ILE A 28 -3.33 4.72 -16.65
CA ILE A 28 -4.45 5.02 -15.74
C ILE A 28 -4.21 4.34 -14.37
N LEU A 29 -3.86 3.05 -14.37
CA LEU A 29 -3.58 2.31 -13.13
C LEU A 29 -2.40 2.91 -12.36
N ALA A 30 -1.35 3.37 -13.02
CA ALA A 30 -0.22 4.02 -12.38
C ALA A 30 -0.62 5.32 -11.62
N TRP A 31 -1.62 6.06 -12.12
CA TRP A 31 -2.13 7.26 -11.46
C TRP A 31 -3.02 6.99 -10.24
N THR A 32 -3.47 5.75 -10.04
CA THR A 32 -4.32 5.41 -8.88
C THR A 32 -3.56 5.47 -7.56
N GLY A 33 -2.23 5.34 -7.55
CA GLY A 33 -1.40 5.50 -6.35
C GLY A 33 -1.52 6.90 -5.72
N PRO A 34 -1.24 7.99 -6.45
CA PRO A 34 -1.47 9.35 -5.94
C PRO A 34 -2.92 9.63 -5.51
N VAL A 35 -3.91 9.10 -6.23
CA VAL A 35 -5.34 9.28 -5.89
C VAL A 35 -5.67 8.58 -4.57
N PHE A 36 -5.22 7.35 -4.37
CA PHE A 36 -5.34 6.64 -3.11
C PHE A 36 -4.73 7.43 -1.95
N LEU A 37 -3.47 7.86 -2.13
CA LEU A 37 -2.77 8.59 -1.09
C LEU A 37 -3.47 9.89 -0.71
N PHE A 38 -3.94 10.65 -1.70
CA PHE A 38 -4.71 11.86 -1.48
C PHE A 38 -5.97 11.57 -0.66
N ALA A 39 -6.72 10.52 -1.01
CA ALA A 39 -7.92 10.12 -0.30
C ALA A 39 -7.60 9.76 1.17
N VAL A 40 -6.59 8.94 1.41
CA VAL A 40 -6.20 8.56 2.78
C VAL A 40 -5.71 9.77 3.56
N PHE A 41 -4.85 10.59 2.99
CA PHE A 41 -4.27 11.74 3.69
C PHE A 41 -5.32 12.80 4.03
N VAL A 42 -6.14 13.20 3.05
CA VAL A 42 -7.12 14.27 3.21
C VAL A 42 -8.37 13.79 3.93
N LEU A 43 -8.93 12.65 3.53
CA LEU A 43 -10.19 12.18 4.08
C LEU A 43 -10.01 11.49 5.42
N TRP A 44 -9.19 10.44 5.47
CA TRP A 44 -8.97 9.71 6.71
C TRP A 44 -8.12 10.52 7.70
N GLY A 45 -7.05 11.17 7.24
CA GLY A 45 -6.16 11.94 8.10
C GLY A 45 -6.83 13.19 8.65
N PHE A 46 -7.13 14.16 7.79
CA PHE A 46 -7.60 15.47 8.25
C PHE A 46 -9.11 15.52 8.47
N LEU A 47 -9.92 15.07 7.51
CA LEU A 47 -11.37 15.20 7.63
C LEU A 47 -11.95 14.31 8.71
N ALA A 48 -11.48 13.05 8.83
CA ALA A 48 -11.89 12.14 9.89
C ALA A 48 -11.17 12.38 11.23
N GLY A 49 -10.18 13.30 11.28
CA GLY A 49 -9.49 13.67 12.51
C GLY A 49 -8.48 12.63 13.03
N ASN A 50 -7.92 11.79 12.14
CA ASN A 50 -6.90 10.82 12.53
C ASN A 50 -5.45 11.34 12.40
N MET A 51 -5.25 12.60 12.01
CA MET A 51 -3.94 13.27 11.99
C MET A 51 -4.02 14.60 12.76
N PRO A 52 -3.51 14.66 14.00
CA PRO A 52 -2.96 13.55 14.81
C PRO A 52 -4.04 12.55 15.24
N PRO A 53 -3.66 11.28 15.52
CA PRO A 53 -4.62 10.32 16.07
C PRO A 53 -5.13 10.75 17.45
N PHE A 54 -6.37 10.44 17.74
CA PHE A 54 -6.91 10.64 19.09
C PHE A 54 -6.17 9.73 20.08
N PRO A 55 -5.93 10.16 21.34
CA PRO A 55 -5.01 9.46 22.25
C PRO A 55 -5.35 7.99 22.50
N ALA A 56 -4.33 7.13 22.49
CA ALA A 56 -4.46 5.72 22.87
C ALA A 56 -4.87 5.53 24.35
N SER A 57 -4.54 6.50 25.20
CA SER A 57 -4.90 6.51 26.63
C SER A 57 -6.29 7.06 26.90
N ALA A 58 -7.06 7.42 25.86
CA ALA A 58 -8.40 7.98 26.05
C ALA A 58 -9.35 6.99 26.75
N THR A 59 -10.14 7.50 27.65
CA THR A 59 -11.17 6.73 28.35
C THR A 59 -12.33 6.38 27.40
N PRO A 60 -13.15 5.35 27.73
CA PRO A 60 -14.32 5.00 26.93
C PRO A 60 -15.29 6.19 26.70
N ILE A 61 -15.44 7.05 27.69
CA ILE A 61 -16.30 8.23 27.60
C ILE A 61 -15.72 9.23 26.60
N GLU A 62 -14.43 9.52 26.68
CA GLU A 62 -13.75 10.46 25.78
C GLU A 62 -13.78 9.95 24.33
N VAL A 63 -13.57 8.65 24.10
CA VAL A 63 -13.70 8.05 22.77
C VAL A 63 -15.11 8.25 22.20
N LYS A 64 -16.15 7.97 23.01
CA LYS A 64 -17.53 8.18 22.56
C LYS A 64 -17.80 9.64 22.24
N GLN A 65 -17.37 10.57 23.08
CA GLN A 65 -17.53 12.02 22.87
C GLN A 65 -16.81 12.47 21.57
N HIS A 66 -15.59 12.00 21.33
CA HIS A 66 -14.86 12.27 20.10
C HIS A 66 -15.63 11.80 18.87
N PHE A 67 -16.17 10.57 18.86
CA PHE A 67 -16.98 10.08 17.76
C PHE A 67 -18.30 10.85 17.59
N GLN A 68 -18.89 11.32 18.65
CA GLN A 68 -20.12 12.17 18.59
C GLN A 68 -19.80 13.52 17.95
N GLU A 69 -18.73 14.18 18.40
CA GLU A 69 -18.31 15.49 17.87
C GLU A 69 -17.95 15.43 16.39
N PHE A 70 -17.17 14.41 15.99
CA PHE A 70 -16.71 14.25 14.62
C PHE A 70 -17.65 13.44 13.72
N ARG A 71 -18.81 12.99 14.23
CA ARG A 71 -19.73 12.09 13.53
C ARG A 71 -20.00 12.45 12.06
N PRO A 72 -20.41 13.67 11.69
CA PRO A 72 -20.70 13.99 10.28
C PRO A 72 -19.45 13.88 9.39
N ARG A 73 -18.31 14.30 9.89
CA ARG A 73 -17.03 14.22 9.18
C ARG A 73 -16.56 12.78 9.00
N LEU A 74 -16.68 11.96 10.06
CA LEU A 74 -16.36 10.52 10.03
C LEU A 74 -17.22 9.78 9.00
N LEU A 75 -18.53 10.01 8.99
CA LEU A 75 -19.45 9.36 8.04
C LEU A 75 -19.09 9.68 6.60
N ILE A 76 -18.79 10.93 6.27
CA ILE A 76 -18.41 11.33 4.91
C ILE A 76 -17.01 10.80 4.56
N ALA A 77 -16.04 11.08 5.41
CA ALA A 77 -14.64 10.76 5.14
C ALA A 77 -14.40 9.26 4.99
N LEU A 78 -14.91 8.46 5.95
CA LEU A 78 -14.68 7.02 5.96
C LEU A 78 -15.44 6.30 4.84
N SER A 79 -16.66 6.75 4.48
CA SER A 79 -17.41 6.18 3.35
C SER A 79 -16.67 6.36 2.03
N ILE A 80 -16.12 7.55 1.78
CA ILE A 80 -15.37 7.81 0.55
C ILE A 80 -14.01 7.09 0.60
N CYS A 81 -13.29 7.15 1.73
CA CYS A 81 -12.00 6.51 1.89
C CYS A 81 -12.07 4.99 1.72
N LEU A 82 -13.12 4.35 2.25
CA LEU A 82 -13.42 2.93 2.06
C LEU A 82 -13.44 2.54 0.56
N THR A 83 -14.14 3.33 -0.25
CA THR A 83 -14.24 3.10 -1.70
C THR A 83 -12.89 3.36 -2.39
N MET A 84 -12.20 4.44 -2.00
CA MET A 84 -10.93 4.84 -2.62
C MET A 84 -9.77 3.90 -2.28
N THR A 85 -9.87 3.10 -1.23
CA THR A 85 -8.84 2.11 -0.84
C THR A 85 -8.55 1.12 -1.98
N ALA A 86 -9.54 0.78 -2.81
CA ALA A 86 -9.36 -0.11 -3.96
C ALA A 86 -8.34 0.42 -5.00
N PHE A 87 -8.08 1.72 -5.03
CA PHE A 87 -7.07 2.29 -5.92
C PHE A 87 -5.64 1.86 -5.57
N TYR A 88 -5.37 1.51 -4.32
CA TYR A 88 -4.07 0.96 -3.94
C TYR A 88 -3.80 -0.40 -4.60
N MET A 89 -4.81 -1.27 -4.66
CA MET A 89 -4.74 -2.53 -5.41
C MET A 89 -4.42 -2.28 -6.89
N SER A 90 -5.10 -1.32 -7.52
CA SER A 90 -4.88 -0.97 -8.91
C SER A 90 -3.46 -0.44 -9.16
N PHE A 91 -2.94 0.35 -8.24
CA PHE A 91 -1.56 0.83 -8.27
C PHE A 91 -0.54 -0.32 -8.13
N SER A 92 -0.81 -1.28 -7.25
CA SER A 92 0.05 -2.46 -7.09
C SER A 92 0.12 -3.30 -8.36
N VAL A 93 -1.00 -3.47 -9.06
CA VAL A 93 -1.00 -4.13 -10.38
C VAL A 93 -0.10 -3.38 -11.37
N ALA A 94 -0.19 -2.05 -11.42
CA ALA A 94 0.67 -1.25 -12.30
C ALA A 94 2.15 -1.37 -11.92
N THR A 95 2.47 -1.37 -10.63
CA THR A 95 3.83 -1.50 -10.09
C THR A 95 4.41 -2.89 -10.41
N ALA A 96 3.64 -3.96 -10.15
CA ALA A 96 4.04 -5.33 -10.46
C ALA A 96 4.38 -5.52 -11.94
N ARG A 97 3.62 -4.92 -12.84
CA ARG A 97 3.92 -4.95 -14.29
C ARG A 97 5.22 -4.22 -14.64
N VAL A 98 5.57 -3.12 -13.94
CA VAL A 98 6.89 -2.47 -14.11
C VAL A 98 8.00 -3.39 -13.57
N MET A 99 7.78 -4.07 -12.45
CA MET A 99 8.73 -5.02 -11.88
C MET A 99 8.99 -6.22 -12.80
N GLU A 100 7.96 -6.74 -13.48
CA GLU A 100 8.10 -7.82 -14.48
C GLU A 100 9.03 -7.45 -15.65
N ARG A 101 9.22 -6.16 -15.93
CA ARG A 101 10.18 -5.69 -16.96
C ARG A 101 11.64 -5.81 -16.49
N ILE A 102 11.87 -6.09 -15.23
CA ILE A 102 13.19 -6.32 -14.61
C ILE A 102 13.37 -7.79 -14.25
N GLU A 103 12.36 -8.38 -13.62
CA GLU A 103 12.41 -9.75 -13.09
C GLU A 103 12.12 -10.81 -14.16
N GLY A 104 11.35 -10.45 -15.16
CA GLY A 104 10.81 -11.33 -16.19
C GLY A 104 9.32 -11.63 -15.99
N PRO A 105 8.64 -12.13 -17.04
CA PRO A 105 7.22 -12.46 -17.00
C PRO A 105 6.89 -13.45 -15.89
N GLY A 106 5.88 -13.13 -15.08
CA GLY A 106 5.44 -13.99 -13.98
C GLY A 106 6.40 -14.07 -12.80
N GLY A 107 7.30 -13.10 -12.66
CA GLY A 107 8.27 -13.01 -11.57
C GLY A 107 7.64 -13.19 -10.19
N ILE A 108 8.36 -13.88 -9.29
CA ILE A 108 7.85 -14.23 -7.95
C ILE A 108 7.66 -12.96 -7.11
N LEU A 109 8.62 -12.04 -7.16
CA LEU A 109 8.55 -10.80 -6.38
C LEU A 109 7.50 -9.82 -6.97
N SER A 110 7.33 -9.80 -8.28
CA SER A 110 6.25 -9.04 -8.93
C SER A 110 4.87 -9.55 -8.51
N LYS A 111 4.69 -10.88 -8.38
CA LYS A 111 3.47 -11.47 -7.83
C LYS A 111 3.29 -11.15 -6.35
N LEU A 112 4.38 -11.19 -5.57
CA LEU A 112 4.34 -10.84 -4.15
C LEU A 112 3.94 -9.38 -3.93
N GLU A 113 4.41 -8.45 -4.77
CA GLU A 113 3.97 -7.06 -4.80
C GLU A 113 2.46 -6.95 -5.06
N MET A 114 1.98 -7.58 -6.12
CA MET A 114 0.57 -7.52 -6.51
C MET A 114 -0.35 -8.10 -5.41
N LEU A 115 0.01 -9.26 -4.86
CA LEU A 115 -0.74 -9.89 -3.76
C LEU A 115 -0.66 -9.06 -2.48
N GLY A 116 0.54 -8.59 -2.13
CA GLY A 116 0.76 -7.77 -0.94
C GLY A 116 -0.06 -6.50 -0.97
N GLY A 117 -0.04 -5.74 -2.08
CA GLY A 117 -0.84 -4.54 -2.22
C GLY A 117 -2.34 -4.81 -2.24
N THR A 118 -2.79 -5.89 -2.86
CA THR A 118 -4.19 -6.30 -2.85
C THR A 118 -4.66 -6.63 -1.44
N ILE A 119 -3.90 -7.44 -0.70
CA ILE A 119 -4.26 -7.83 0.67
C ILE A 119 -4.14 -6.64 1.64
N THR A 120 -3.20 -5.71 1.44
CA THR A 120 -3.09 -4.48 2.25
C THR A 120 -4.38 -3.65 2.21
N CYS A 121 -5.16 -3.71 1.13
CA CYS A 121 -6.45 -3.05 1.07
C CYS A 121 -7.45 -3.61 2.11
N ALA A 122 -7.41 -4.90 2.41
CA ALA A 122 -8.41 -5.55 3.26
C ALA A 122 -8.42 -4.99 4.70
N PRO A 123 -7.29 -4.92 5.44
CA PRO A 123 -7.28 -4.33 6.78
C PRO A 123 -7.68 -2.86 6.77
N VAL A 124 -7.29 -2.08 5.75
CA VAL A 124 -7.71 -0.68 5.63
C VAL A 124 -9.23 -0.58 5.47
N MET A 125 -9.82 -1.37 4.56
CA MET A 125 -11.27 -1.39 4.34
C MET A 125 -12.04 -1.87 5.57
N VAL A 126 -11.56 -2.90 6.26
CA VAL A 126 -12.18 -3.42 7.49
C VAL A 126 -12.14 -2.35 8.58
N THR A 127 -11.01 -1.69 8.80
CA THR A 127 -10.89 -0.59 9.75
C THR A 127 -11.86 0.55 9.46
N MET A 128 -11.94 0.99 8.18
CA MET A 128 -12.89 2.04 7.79
C MET A 128 -14.33 1.61 8.08
N SER A 129 -14.68 0.34 7.84
CA SER A 129 -16.01 -0.20 8.12
C SER A 129 -16.32 -0.24 9.62
N ILE A 130 -15.34 -0.63 10.46
CA ILE A 130 -15.47 -0.65 11.93
C ILE A 130 -15.76 0.77 12.45
N TRP A 131 -14.94 1.73 12.07
CA TRP A 131 -15.11 3.12 12.54
C TRP A 131 -16.32 3.81 11.92
N LEU A 132 -16.69 3.47 10.70
CA LEU A 132 -17.93 3.95 10.08
C LEU A 132 -19.16 3.44 10.85
N THR A 133 -19.16 2.16 11.23
CA THR A 133 -20.22 1.57 12.08
C THR A 133 -20.25 2.23 13.45
N ALA A 134 -19.09 2.44 14.08
CA ALA A 134 -19.00 3.14 15.36
C ALA A 134 -19.57 4.57 15.27
N ALA A 135 -19.20 5.32 14.22
CA ALA A 135 -19.72 6.68 14.00
C ALA A 135 -21.24 6.71 13.69
N HIS A 136 -21.74 5.70 12.95
CA HIS A 136 -23.16 5.57 12.66
C HIS A 136 -23.98 5.34 13.94
N GLU A 137 -23.53 4.38 14.76
CA GLU A 137 -24.23 3.90 15.96
C GLU A 137 -23.83 4.61 17.27
N VAL A 138 -23.03 5.67 17.21
CA VAL A 138 -22.42 6.33 18.37
C VAL A 138 -23.42 6.69 19.47
N ASN A 139 -24.67 7.03 19.11
CA ASN A 139 -25.72 7.39 20.08
C ASN A 139 -26.37 6.16 20.74
N ASN A 140 -26.28 5.00 20.11
CA ASN A 140 -26.92 3.76 20.54
C ASN A 140 -25.97 2.82 21.30
N LEU A 141 -24.64 3.00 21.14
CA LEU A 141 -23.61 2.15 21.75
C LEU A 141 -23.18 2.71 23.12
N SER A 142 -22.83 1.80 24.05
CA SER A 142 -22.21 2.21 25.31
C SER A 142 -20.77 2.71 25.07
N PRO A 143 -20.21 3.53 26.00
CA PRO A 143 -18.83 3.98 25.90
C PRO A 143 -17.80 2.83 25.79
N GLU A 144 -18.04 1.72 26.49
CA GLU A 144 -17.15 0.54 26.50
C GLU A 144 -17.12 -0.13 25.10
N ILE A 145 -18.28 -0.27 24.45
CA ILE A 145 -18.35 -0.81 23.10
C ILE A 145 -17.67 0.14 22.11
N MET A 146 -17.88 1.45 22.25
CA MET A 146 -17.19 2.44 21.42
C MET A 146 -15.68 2.37 21.55
N HIS A 147 -15.17 2.23 22.79
CA HIS A 147 -13.75 2.06 23.05
C HIS A 147 -13.20 0.75 22.45
N MET A 148 -13.93 -0.35 22.57
CA MET A 148 -13.57 -1.62 21.95
C MET A 148 -13.50 -1.50 20.41
N LEU A 149 -14.47 -0.87 19.75
CA LEU A 149 -14.46 -0.66 18.30
C LEU A 149 -13.31 0.27 17.86
N TYR A 150 -12.99 1.27 18.67
CA TYR A 150 -11.87 2.17 18.42
C TYR A 150 -10.54 1.41 18.41
N TRP A 151 -10.26 0.60 19.43
CA TRP A 151 -9.07 -0.23 19.50
C TRP A 151 -9.05 -1.34 18.45
N PHE A 152 -10.20 -1.96 18.17
CA PHE A 152 -10.31 -2.97 17.13
C PHE A 152 -9.92 -2.39 15.76
N GLY A 153 -10.35 -1.17 15.48
CA GLY A 153 -9.95 -0.47 14.26
C GLY A 153 -8.42 -0.26 14.19
N TRP A 154 -7.82 0.27 15.26
CA TRP A 154 -6.37 0.49 15.30
C TRP A 154 -5.57 -0.82 15.18
N PHE A 155 -5.96 -1.87 15.88
CA PHE A 155 -5.29 -3.16 15.77
C PHE A 155 -5.42 -3.76 14.36
N THR A 156 -6.57 -3.64 13.74
CA THR A 156 -6.78 -4.11 12.37
C THR A 156 -5.93 -3.33 11.38
N PHE A 157 -5.82 -2.02 11.57
CA PHE A 157 -5.06 -1.14 10.70
C PHE A 157 -3.55 -1.36 10.87
N ASP A 158 -3.07 -1.31 12.10
CA ASP A 158 -1.65 -1.28 12.40
C ASP A 158 -1.01 -2.67 12.37
N LEU A 159 -1.63 -3.69 12.98
CA LEU A 159 -0.99 -5.00 13.13
C LEU A 159 -1.00 -5.85 11.85
N ALA A 160 -1.71 -5.44 10.81
CA ALA A 160 -1.66 -6.07 9.50
C ALA A 160 -0.43 -5.67 8.66
N TYR A 161 0.51 -4.94 9.23
CA TYR A 161 1.67 -4.38 8.53
C TYR A 161 2.58 -5.41 7.83
N PHE A 162 2.59 -6.67 8.26
CA PHE A 162 3.45 -7.69 7.65
C PHE A 162 3.19 -7.88 6.16
N VAL A 163 1.94 -7.82 5.74
CA VAL A 163 1.58 -7.96 4.32
C VAL A 163 2.20 -6.81 3.52
N THR A 164 2.06 -5.59 4.02
CA THR A 164 2.66 -4.39 3.41
C THR A 164 4.19 -4.44 3.47
N SER A 165 4.77 -4.98 4.54
CA SER A 165 6.22 -5.13 4.65
C SER A 165 6.79 -6.07 3.58
N PHE A 166 6.16 -7.23 3.32
CA PHE A 166 6.58 -8.13 2.24
C PHE A 166 6.43 -7.49 0.87
N GLN A 167 5.38 -6.72 0.64
CA GLN A 167 5.19 -5.93 -0.56
C GLN A 167 6.36 -4.96 -0.77
N ILE A 168 6.67 -4.14 0.24
CA ILE A 168 7.76 -3.14 0.19
C ILE A 168 9.12 -3.81 -0.06
N ALA A 169 9.38 -4.94 0.60
CA ALA A 169 10.61 -5.70 0.38
C ALA A 169 10.72 -6.20 -1.06
N ALA A 170 9.63 -6.77 -1.63
CA ALA A 170 9.60 -7.24 -3.01
C ALA A 170 9.91 -6.11 -4.01
N VAL A 171 9.25 -4.96 -3.86
CA VAL A 171 9.48 -3.74 -4.66
C VAL A 171 10.93 -3.30 -4.56
N SER A 172 11.46 -3.19 -3.34
CA SER A 172 12.82 -2.72 -3.10
C SER A 172 13.87 -3.64 -3.73
N ILE A 173 13.71 -4.96 -3.57
CA ILE A 173 14.63 -5.95 -4.15
C ILE A 173 14.65 -5.87 -5.66
N VAL A 174 13.48 -5.84 -6.31
CA VAL A 174 13.41 -5.86 -7.78
C VAL A 174 14.00 -4.58 -8.37
N PHE A 175 13.64 -3.41 -7.87
CA PHE A 175 14.19 -2.16 -8.42
C PHE A 175 15.68 -1.97 -8.16
N MET A 176 16.22 -2.52 -7.07
CA MET A 176 17.67 -2.55 -6.86
C MET A 176 18.38 -3.41 -7.91
N ARG A 177 17.74 -4.46 -8.44
CA ARG A 177 18.30 -5.37 -9.46
C ARG A 177 18.22 -4.81 -10.89
N ASP A 178 17.56 -3.65 -11.10
CA ASP A 178 17.50 -3.02 -12.42
C ASP A 178 18.92 -2.69 -12.91
N LYS A 179 19.32 -3.29 -14.03
CA LYS A 179 20.66 -3.15 -14.66
C LYS A 179 20.71 -2.04 -15.71
N ARG A 180 19.60 -1.33 -15.94
CA ARG A 180 19.56 -0.22 -16.90
C ARG A 180 20.52 0.88 -16.43
N GLU A 181 21.20 1.53 -17.35
CA GLU A 181 22.04 2.69 -17.08
C GLU A 181 21.25 3.75 -16.30
N LYS A 182 20.03 4.07 -16.79
CA LYS A 182 19.06 4.87 -16.06
C LYS A 182 17.95 3.95 -15.55
N LYS A 183 17.99 3.62 -14.26
CA LYS A 183 17.00 2.76 -13.62
C LYS A 183 15.57 3.30 -13.76
N LEU A 184 14.58 2.40 -13.78
CA LEU A 184 13.16 2.78 -13.78
C LEU A 184 12.77 3.46 -12.46
N VAL A 185 13.27 2.92 -11.34
CA VAL A 185 13.14 3.51 -10.00
C VAL A 185 14.55 3.63 -9.40
N PRO A 186 14.95 4.81 -8.91
CA PRO A 186 16.27 4.99 -8.30
C PRO A 186 16.44 4.17 -7.02
N ASN A 187 17.68 3.74 -6.75
CA ASN A 187 18.01 3.01 -5.53
C ASN A 187 17.62 3.74 -4.25
N ALA A 188 17.60 5.08 -4.25
CA ALA A 188 17.19 5.87 -3.08
C ALA A 188 15.75 5.55 -2.65
N VAL A 189 14.83 5.32 -3.60
CA VAL A 189 13.44 4.93 -3.30
C VAL A 189 13.39 3.51 -2.73
N SER A 190 14.21 2.60 -3.25
CA SER A 190 14.31 1.24 -2.72
C SER A 190 14.91 1.20 -1.32
N TRP A 191 15.95 2.01 -1.04
CA TRP A 191 16.49 2.16 0.30
C TRP A 191 15.48 2.77 1.27
N TRP A 192 14.70 3.75 0.82
CA TRP A 192 13.58 4.27 1.60
C TRP A 192 12.56 3.17 1.91
N GLY A 193 12.26 2.30 0.95
CA GLY A 193 11.43 1.12 1.18
C GLY A 193 11.97 0.23 2.30
N TRP A 194 13.30 -0.02 2.36
CA TRP A 194 13.91 -0.77 3.46
C TRP A 194 13.79 -0.07 4.81
N VAL A 195 13.91 1.25 4.86
CA VAL A 195 13.66 2.03 6.08
C VAL A 195 12.20 1.89 6.53
N THR A 196 11.26 1.98 5.60
CA THR A 196 9.83 1.78 5.89
C THR A 196 9.56 0.35 6.39
N PHE A 197 10.12 -0.66 5.71
CA PHE A 197 10.04 -2.06 6.13
C PHE A 197 10.50 -2.23 7.58
N ALA A 198 11.66 -1.70 7.93
CA ALA A 198 12.22 -1.80 9.27
C ALA A 198 11.39 -1.04 10.32
N SER A 199 10.87 0.15 9.97
CA SER A 199 10.07 0.97 10.88
C SER A 199 8.75 0.31 11.26
N PHE A 200 8.17 -0.50 10.40
CA PHE A 200 6.91 -1.18 10.67
C PHE A 200 6.98 -2.23 11.79
N PHE A 201 8.14 -2.80 12.07
CA PHE A 201 8.28 -3.79 13.16
C PHE A 201 8.02 -3.19 14.55
N VAL A 202 8.25 -1.89 14.74
CA VAL A 202 7.98 -1.24 16.04
C VAL A 202 6.49 -1.17 16.35
N VAL A 203 5.63 -1.23 15.33
CA VAL A 203 4.16 -1.23 15.47
C VAL A 203 3.66 -2.46 16.27
N SER A 204 4.43 -3.55 16.28
CA SER A 204 4.13 -4.72 17.12
C SER A 204 4.08 -4.42 18.63
N ALA A 205 4.61 -3.28 19.07
CA ALA A 205 4.56 -2.87 20.47
C ALA A 205 3.19 -2.27 20.89
N ILE A 206 2.36 -1.86 19.93
CA ILE A 206 1.08 -1.16 20.18
C ILE A 206 0.17 -1.90 21.17
N PRO A 207 -0.01 -3.24 21.13
CA PRO A 207 -0.90 -3.92 22.06
C PRO A 207 -0.47 -3.87 23.52
N PHE A 208 0.79 -3.52 23.80
CA PHE A 208 1.37 -3.56 25.13
C PHE A 208 1.46 -2.18 25.79
N VAL A 209 1.17 -1.11 25.06
CA VAL A 209 1.36 0.27 25.52
C VAL A 209 0.22 1.18 25.10
N THR A 210 -0.25 2.01 26.02
CA THR A 210 -1.30 3.01 25.76
C THR A 210 -0.77 4.45 25.81
N THR A 211 0.50 4.63 26.20
CA THR A 211 1.14 5.95 26.31
C THR A 211 2.58 5.89 25.81
N GLY A 212 3.15 7.06 25.56
CA GLY A 212 4.54 7.19 25.16
C GLY A 212 4.80 6.96 23.66
N PRO A 213 6.08 6.88 23.25
CA PRO A 213 6.46 6.92 21.85
C PRO A 213 6.03 5.70 21.03
N LEU A 214 5.74 4.56 21.68
CA LEU A 214 5.35 3.30 21.05
C LEU A 214 3.82 3.05 21.02
N ALA A 215 3.01 3.90 21.69
CA ALA A 215 1.56 3.84 21.53
C ALA A 215 1.16 4.11 20.07
N PHE A 216 -0.02 3.68 19.62
CA PHE A 216 -0.43 3.86 18.22
C PHE A 216 -0.43 5.34 17.78
N ASN A 217 -0.67 6.28 18.69
CA ASN A 217 -0.56 7.72 18.45
C ASN A 217 0.82 8.31 18.79
N GLY A 218 1.79 7.46 19.16
CA GLY A 218 3.13 7.86 19.58
C GLY A 218 4.05 8.25 18.42
N VAL A 219 5.12 8.98 18.74
CA VAL A 219 6.05 9.50 17.72
C VAL A 219 6.70 8.40 16.89
N ILE A 220 7.01 7.24 17.49
CA ILE A 220 7.67 6.15 16.76
C ILE A 220 6.65 5.36 15.93
N SER A 221 5.56 4.89 16.56
CA SER A 221 4.60 4.01 15.88
C SER A 221 3.78 4.73 14.82
N PHE A 222 3.34 5.97 15.10
CA PHE A 222 2.55 6.73 14.13
C PHE A 222 3.42 7.60 13.23
N TRP A 223 4.14 8.56 13.82
CA TRP A 223 4.81 9.58 13.01
C TRP A 223 5.98 9.03 12.20
N ILE A 224 6.81 8.16 12.76
CA ILE A 224 7.93 7.59 12.01
C ILE A 224 7.45 6.46 11.10
N ALA A 225 6.80 5.41 11.64
CA ALA A 225 6.43 4.24 10.85
C ALA A 225 5.43 4.59 9.74
N PHE A 226 4.40 5.37 10.07
CA PHE A 226 3.36 5.73 9.12
C PHE A 226 3.85 6.74 8.07
N PHE A 227 4.56 7.78 8.48
CA PHE A 227 5.05 8.80 7.54
C PHE A 227 6.14 8.29 6.62
N THR A 228 6.98 7.33 7.03
CA THR A 228 7.92 6.71 6.10
C THR A 228 7.19 6.04 4.94
N TRP A 229 6.08 5.35 5.20
CA TRP A 229 5.24 4.75 4.17
C TRP A 229 4.48 5.79 3.33
N PHE A 230 3.89 6.80 3.97
CA PHE A 230 3.18 7.88 3.28
C PHE A 230 4.06 8.64 2.29
N PHE A 231 5.33 8.85 2.60
CA PHE A 231 6.25 9.51 1.68
C PHE A 231 6.86 8.55 0.66
N TRP A 232 6.99 7.27 0.99
CA TRP A 232 7.48 6.27 0.06
C TRP A 232 6.51 6.03 -1.11
N ILE A 233 5.20 5.97 -0.84
CA ILE A 233 4.18 5.76 -1.89
C ILE A 233 4.23 6.85 -2.99
N PRO A 234 4.20 8.16 -2.70
CA PRO A 234 4.26 9.17 -3.76
C PRO A 234 5.61 9.15 -4.50
N ALA A 235 6.70 8.88 -3.80
CA ALA A 235 8.00 8.73 -4.45
C ALA A 235 7.98 7.55 -5.43
N LEU A 236 7.49 6.39 -5.02
CA LEU A 236 7.33 5.24 -5.89
C LEU A 236 6.37 5.55 -7.05
N SER A 237 5.19 6.11 -6.76
CA SER A 237 4.18 6.46 -7.76
C SER A 237 4.74 7.36 -8.86
N TYR A 238 5.52 8.38 -8.49
CA TYR A 238 6.17 9.27 -9.44
C TYR A 238 7.04 8.51 -10.45
N TYR A 239 7.84 7.56 -9.97
CA TYR A 239 8.71 6.78 -10.85
C TYR A 239 7.94 5.74 -11.65
N ILE A 240 6.90 5.11 -11.10
CA ILE A 240 6.04 4.18 -11.85
C ILE A 240 5.30 4.92 -12.98
N ILE A 241 4.74 6.10 -12.71
CA ILE A 241 4.08 6.93 -13.74
C ILE A 241 5.06 7.28 -14.86
N LYS A 242 6.34 7.56 -14.55
CA LYS A 242 7.37 7.84 -15.54
C LYS A 242 7.89 6.58 -16.25
N ALA A 243 7.88 5.44 -15.58
CA ALA A 243 8.36 4.19 -16.16
C ALA A 243 7.46 3.69 -17.29
N VAL A 244 6.14 3.79 -17.17
CA VAL A 244 5.19 3.23 -18.14
C VAL A 244 5.35 3.82 -19.53
N PRO A 245 5.38 5.15 -19.76
CA PRO A 245 5.61 5.70 -21.10
C PRO A 245 7.00 5.40 -21.65
N ARG A 246 8.01 5.30 -20.78
CA ARG A 246 9.36 4.90 -21.20
C ARG A 246 9.38 3.45 -21.70
N LEU A 247 8.72 2.54 -20.99
CA LEU A 247 8.60 1.13 -21.40
C LEU A 247 7.79 1.00 -22.69
N GLN A 248 6.78 1.84 -22.90
CA GLN A 248 6.07 1.92 -24.18
C GLN A 248 7.02 2.28 -25.31
N ALA A 249 7.82 3.34 -25.15
CA ALA A 249 8.79 3.75 -26.16
C ALA A 249 9.86 2.68 -26.43
N GLU A 250 10.31 1.94 -25.39
CA GLU A 250 11.22 0.80 -25.54
C GLU A 250 10.57 -0.34 -26.37
N ASP A 251 9.28 -0.61 -26.20
CA ASP A 251 8.55 -1.62 -26.95
C ASP A 251 8.26 -1.19 -28.39
N GLU A 252 7.95 0.10 -28.63
CA GLU A 252 7.81 0.68 -29.96
C GLU A 252 9.11 0.57 -30.76
N ALA A 253 10.23 0.99 -30.14
CA ALA A 253 11.55 0.91 -30.79
C ALA A 253 11.98 -0.53 -31.10
N ALA A 254 11.54 -1.49 -30.32
CA ALA A 254 11.80 -2.91 -30.52
C ALA A 254 10.78 -3.61 -31.46
N GLY A 255 9.84 -2.88 -32.07
CA GLY A 255 8.80 -3.41 -32.95
C GLY A 255 7.76 -4.31 -32.29
N ARG A 256 7.68 -4.29 -30.95
CA ARG A 256 6.79 -5.18 -30.18
C ARG A 256 5.34 -4.73 -30.11
N LEU A 257 5.02 -3.50 -30.50
CA LEU A 257 3.64 -2.96 -30.49
C LEU A 257 2.89 -3.17 -31.81
N ASN A 258 3.59 -3.57 -32.88
CA ASN A 258 3.02 -3.74 -34.24
C ASN A 258 2.91 -5.21 -34.64
N ALA A 259 3.09 -6.13 -33.73
CA ALA A 259 3.01 -7.56 -33.99
C ALA A 259 1.68 -8.17 -33.51
#